data_2ece752142374b13ff31c09d6f92ecb5
#
_entry.id   2ece752142374b13ff31c09d6f92ecb5
#
_cell.length_a   1.000
_cell.length_b   1.000
_cell.length_c   1.000
_cell.angle_alpha   90.00
_cell.angle_beta   90.00
_cell.angle_gamma   90.00
#
_symmetry.space_group_name_H-M   'P 1'
#
loop_
_entity.id
_entity.type
_entity.pdbx_description
1 polymer ?
#
loop_
_entity_poly.entity_id
_entity_poly.type
_entity_poly.pdbx_seq_one_letter_code
_entity_poly.pdbx_strand_id
1 'polypeptide(L)'
;MNLKKAFQYQKAIKNIMDELISCNLGSSAALLPAKFCEVKDIHKRSELNYLFPTEERNYQDEVKIKKSLNVQGYELPKLLKIYSYLAVCRRKLAQAIADCKNEMQIGEQKFSYDAAVIYANDLRATLTIYEVLVSLKEEERNSVNEITFSSNNEKLSAEYTVTTVTKPLPGVVEVAKAEYNRIRAYTADLSDMIEAAALMSRLNPAAEPAFPITANLDYIYGHFEELQSK
;
A
#
# COMPACT_ATOMS: atom_id res chain seq x y z
N MET A 1 16.58 15.55 -11.42
CA MET A 1 15.43 15.23 -10.48
C MET A 1 15.98 14.86 -9.12
N ASN A 2 15.31 15.23 -8.01
CA ASN A 2 15.70 14.79 -6.66
C ASN A 2 14.93 13.52 -6.22
N LEU A 3 15.35 12.90 -5.13
CA LEU A 3 14.77 11.64 -4.63
C LEU A 3 13.28 11.78 -4.27
N LYS A 4 12.87 12.91 -3.67
CA LYS A 4 11.46 13.18 -3.35
C LYS A 4 10.57 13.19 -4.60
N LYS A 5 11.03 13.87 -5.67
CA LYS A 5 10.34 13.89 -6.96
C LYS A 5 10.33 12.51 -7.63
N ALA A 6 11.40 11.74 -7.47
CA ALA A 6 11.49 10.37 -8.00
C ALA A 6 10.45 9.43 -7.38
N PHE A 7 10.23 9.50 -6.06
CA PHE A 7 9.16 8.73 -5.41
C PHE A 7 7.77 9.14 -5.88
N GLN A 8 7.55 10.42 -6.14
CA GLN A 8 6.27 10.88 -6.71
C GLN A 8 6.04 10.30 -8.11
N TYR A 9 7.07 10.24 -8.95
CA TYR A 9 6.99 9.58 -10.26
C TYR A 9 6.74 8.07 -10.14
N GLN A 10 7.40 7.38 -9.21
CA GLN A 10 7.14 5.95 -8.98
C GLN A 10 5.66 5.70 -8.63
N LYS A 11 5.10 6.55 -7.75
CA LYS A 11 3.68 6.47 -7.37
C LYS A 11 2.77 6.76 -8.56
N ALA A 12 3.07 7.81 -9.34
CA ALA A 12 2.28 8.17 -10.53
C ALA A 12 2.29 7.04 -11.57
N ILE A 13 3.46 6.49 -11.91
CA ILE A 13 3.59 5.36 -12.84
C ILE A 13 2.79 4.16 -12.34
N LYS A 14 2.90 3.83 -11.04
CA LYS A 14 2.16 2.72 -10.46
C LYS A 14 0.65 2.93 -10.60
N ASN A 15 0.15 4.12 -10.27
CA ASN A 15 -1.27 4.43 -10.36
C ASN A 15 -1.79 4.28 -11.79
N ILE A 16 -1.04 4.78 -12.81
CA ILE A 16 -1.42 4.63 -14.22
C ILE A 16 -1.41 3.16 -14.65
N MET A 17 -0.42 2.37 -14.21
CA MET A 17 -0.36 0.94 -14.49
C MET A 17 -1.51 0.18 -13.83
N ASP A 18 -1.86 0.51 -12.58
CA ASP A 18 -2.98 -0.09 -11.84
C ASP A 18 -4.31 0.29 -12.50
N GLU A 19 -4.48 1.53 -12.94
CA GLU A 19 -5.64 1.99 -13.71
C GLU A 19 -5.76 1.23 -15.03
N LEU A 20 -4.66 1.06 -15.76
CA LEU A 20 -4.63 0.33 -17.02
C LEU A 20 -5.05 -1.13 -16.82
N ILE A 21 -4.58 -1.79 -15.75
CA ILE A 21 -4.94 -3.17 -15.42
C ILE A 21 -6.41 -3.25 -14.96
N SER A 22 -6.80 -2.43 -13.99
CA SER A 22 -8.11 -2.53 -13.34
C SER A 22 -9.25 -2.10 -14.25
N CYS A 23 -9.08 -0.97 -14.96
CA CYS A 23 -10.15 -0.39 -15.76
C CYS A 23 -10.18 -0.93 -17.19
N ASN A 24 -9.02 -1.23 -17.78
CA ASN A 24 -8.92 -1.56 -19.20
C ASN A 24 -8.59 -3.03 -19.50
N LEU A 25 -7.71 -3.68 -18.72
CA LEU A 25 -7.35 -5.09 -18.93
C LEU A 25 -8.18 -6.05 -18.06
N GLY A 26 -8.87 -5.53 -17.04
CA GLY A 26 -9.67 -6.32 -16.10
C GLY A 26 -8.87 -6.84 -14.93
N SER A 27 -9.53 -6.92 -13.77
CA SER A 27 -8.93 -7.36 -12.51
C SER A 27 -8.67 -8.87 -12.43
N SER A 28 -9.24 -9.66 -13.35
CA SER A 28 -8.98 -11.09 -13.45
C SER A 28 -8.85 -11.53 -14.91
N ALA A 29 -7.97 -12.51 -15.16
CA ALA A 29 -7.79 -13.11 -16.47
C ALA A 29 -9.09 -13.69 -17.05
N ALA A 30 -10.04 -14.09 -16.21
CA ALA A 30 -11.34 -14.60 -16.61
C ALA A 30 -12.25 -13.55 -17.27
N LEU A 31 -12.04 -12.25 -16.97
CA LEU A 31 -12.83 -11.16 -17.54
C LEU A 31 -12.23 -10.57 -18.83
N LEU A 32 -10.97 -10.89 -19.13
CA LEU A 32 -10.28 -10.43 -20.34
C LEU A 32 -11.01 -10.83 -21.63
N PRO A 33 -11.49 -12.07 -21.82
CA PRO A 33 -12.23 -12.45 -23.01
C PRO A 33 -13.52 -11.65 -23.19
N ALA A 34 -14.24 -11.34 -22.12
CA ALA A 34 -15.48 -10.59 -22.19
C ALA A 34 -15.29 -9.14 -22.64
N LYS A 35 -14.10 -8.56 -22.38
CA LYS A 35 -13.77 -7.17 -22.74
C LYS A 35 -13.20 -7.02 -24.14
N PHE A 36 -12.45 -8.02 -24.63
CA PHE A 36 -11.71 -7.93 -25.90
C PHE A 36 -12.06 -8.98 -26.94
N CYS A 37 -13.02 -9.88 -26.65
CA CYS A 37 -13.51 -10.86 -27.59
C CYS A 37 -14.92 -10.53 -28.05
N GLU A 38 -15.20 -10.82 -29.31
CA GLU A 38 -16.57 -10.85 -29.83
C GLU A 38 -17.23 -12.15 -29.33
N VAL A 39 -18.28 -12.02 -28.53
CA VAL A 39 -19.07 -13.18 -28.07
C VAL A 39 -20.27 -13.35 -28.96
N LYS A 40 -20.35 -14.47 -29.67
CA LYS A 40 -21.49 -14.86 -30.48
C LYS A 40 -22.31 -15.92 -29.74
N ASP A 41 -23.51 -15.57 -29.30
CA ASP A 41 -24.47 -16.55 -28.79
C ASP A 41 -25.23 -17.12 -30.00
N ILE A 42 -24.92 -18.37 -30.35
CA ILE A 42 -25.60 -19.10 -31.42
C ILE A 42 -26.66 -19.97 -30.76
N HIS A 43 -27.94 -19.59 -30.91
CA HIS A 43 -29.05 -20.39 -30.46
C HIS A 43 -29.46 -21.33 -31.60
N LYS A 44 -29.13 -22.61 -31.51
CA LYS A 44 -29.63 -23.65 -32.38
C LYS A 44 -30.90 -24.24 -31.77
N ARG A 45 -32.02 -24.05 -32.41
CA ARG A 45 -33.28 -24.67 -32.01
C ARG A 45 -33.42 -26.00 -32.77
N SER A 46 -33.32 -27.13 -32.09
CA SER A 46 -33.70 -28.43 -32.62
C SER A 46 -35.07 -28.79 -32.08
N GLU A 47 -36.13 -28.63 -32.91
CA GLU A 47 -37.45 -29.20 -32.62
C GLU A 47 -37.54 -30.55 -33.24
N LEU A 48 -37.58 -31.61 -32.46
CA LEU A 48 -38.02 -32.91 -32.86
C LEU A 48 -39.54 -32.89 -32.94
N ASN A 49 -40.06 -32.78 -34.19
CA ASN A 49 -41.49 -32.92 -34.41
C ASN A 49 -41.86 -34.38 -34.45
N TYR A 50 -42.30 -34.96 -33.35
CA TYR A 50 -42.68 -36.34 -33.22
C TYR A 50 -43.95 -36.72 -34.05
N LEU A 51 -44.73 -35.73 -34.50
CA LEU A 51 -45.98 -35.97 -35.24
C LEU A 51 -45.81 -35.97 -36.75
N PHE A 52 -44.79 -35.30 -37.31
CA PHE A 52 -44.54 -35.22 -38.76
C PHE A 52 -43.05 -35.23 -39.07
N PRO A 53 -42.39 -36.39 -39.13
CA PRO A 53 -40.92 -36.49 -39.29
C PRO A 53 -40.41 -36.07 -40.70
N THR A 54 -41.25 -35.69 -41.62
CA THR A 54 -40.88 -35.36 -43.02
C THR A 54 -40.94 -33.85 -43.34
N GLU A 55 -41.33 -32.99 -42.45
CA GLU A 55 -41.28 -31.54 -42.65
C GLU A 55 -40.01 -30.95 -42.07
N GLU A 56 -38.98 -30.70 -42.88
CA GLU A 56 -37.86 -29.84 -42.55
C GLU A 56 -38.37 -28.40 -42.47
N ARG A 57 -38.64 -27.91 -41.26
CA ARG A 57 -38.84 -26.47 -41.03
C ARG A 57 -37.49 -25.81 -40.92
N ASN A 58 -37.13 -24.97 -41.88
CA ASN A 58 -35.98 -24.09 -41.83
C ASN A 58 -36.22 -23.03 -40.75
N TYR A 59 -35.69 -23.26 -39.54
CA TYR A 59 -35.59 -22.25 -38.50
C TYR A 59 -34.38 -21.36 -38.76
N GLN A 60 -34.57 -20.05 -38.85
CA GLN A 60 -33.46 -19.11 -38.84
C GLN A 60 -32.83 -19.11 -37.47
N ASP A 61 -31.55 -19.48 -37.41
CA ASP A 61 -30.76 -19.34 -36.19
C ASP A 61 -30.62 -17.87 -35.81
N GLU A 62 -31.16 -17.46 -34.66
CA GLU A 62 -31.02 -16.10 -34.18
C GLU A 62 -29.62 -15.94 -33.60
N VAL A 63 -28.72 -15.29 -34.34
CA VAL A 63 -27.38 -14.98 -33.90
C VAL A 63 -27.38 -13.64 -33.18
N LYS A 64 -27.36 -13.63 -31.86
CA LYS A 64 -27.15 -12.42 -31.06
C LYS A 64 -25.66 -12.13 -30.90
N ILE A 65 -25.16 -11.17 -31.66
CA ILE A 65 -23.80 -10.68 -31.53
C ILE A 65 -23.78 -9.68 -30.37
N LYS A 66 -23.26 -10.12 -29.22
CA LYS A 66 -22.86 -9.20 -28.15
C LYS A 66 -21.49 -8.64 -28.50
N LYS A 67 -21.43 -7.46 -29.09
CA LYS A 67 -20.18 -6.71 -29.15
C LYS A 67 -19.83 -6.32 -27.71
N SER A 68 -18.77 -6.91 -27.16
CA SER A 68 -18.20 -6.35 -25.95
C SER A 68 -17.59 -5.00 -26.36
N LEU A 69 -18.23 -3.94 -25.90
CA LEU A 69 -17.81 -2.58 -26.20
C LEU A 69 -16.38 -2.38 -25.71
N ASN A 70 -15.54 -1.85 -26.60
CA ASN A 70 -14.29 -1.24 -26.28
C ASN A 70 -14.40 -0.47 -24.97
N VAL A 71 -13.66 -0.86 -23.97
CA VAL A 71 -13.59 -0.14 -22.73
C VAL A 71 -12.97 1.22 -23.05
N GLN A 72 -13.79 2.27 -23.02
CA GLN A 72 -13.39 3.68 -23.12
C GLN A 72 -12.72 4.16 -24.42
N GLY A 73 -12.85 3.46 -25.55
CA GLY A 73 -12.30 3.93 -26.83
C GLY A 73 -10.80 3.71 -27.02
N TYR A 74 -10.14 2.92 -26.15
CA TYR A 74 -8.74 2.59 -26.28
C TYR A 74 -8.50 1.33 -27.12
N GLU A 75 -7.44 1.32 -27.92
CA GLU A 75 -6.98 0.15 -28.67
C GLU A 75 -6.10 -0.75 -27.81
N LEU A 76 -6.45 -2.04 -27.69
CA LEU A 76 -5.70 -3.00 -26.88
C LEU A 76 -4.18 -3.08 -27.25
N PRO A 77 -3.79 -3.14 -28.52
CA PRO A 77 -2.37 -3.19 -28.89
C PRO A 77 -1.59 -1.97 -28.38
N LYS A 78 -2.20 -0.79 -28.42
CA LYS A 78 -1.60 0.46 -27.94
C LYS A 78 -1.48 0.46 -26.42
N LEU A 79 -2.53 -0.03 -25.71
CA LEU A 79 -2.49 -0.17 -24.24
C LEU A 79 -1.35 -1.11 -23.77
N LEU A 80 -1.15 -2.24 -24.44
CA LEU A 80 -0.08 -3.18 -24.11
C LEU A 80 1.32 -2.56 -24.34
N LYS A 81 1.49 -1.77 -25.41
CA LYS A 81 2.73 -1.02 -25.64
C LYS A 81 2.96 0.03 -24.56
N ILE A 82 1.93 0.77 -24.14
CA ILE A 82 1.99 1.74 -23.04
C ILE A 82 2.38 1.04 -21.75
N TYR A 83 1.78 -0.09 -21.42
CA TYR A 83 2.15 -0.86 -20.23
C TYR A 83 3.64 -1.25 -20.24
N SER A 84 4.12 -1.77 -21.35
CA SER A 84 5.53 -2.14 -21.51
C SER A 84 6.46 -0.94 -21.37
N TYR A 85 6.11 0.20 -21.95
CA TYR A 85 6.85 1.44 -21.81
C TYR A 85 6.92 1.92 -20.36
N LEU A 86 5.79 1.97 -19.66
CA LEU A 86 5.73 2.34 -18.26
C LEU A 86 6.52 1.39 -17.36
N ALA A 87 6.52 0.09 -17.66
CA ALA A 87 7.33 -0.89 -16.94
C ALA A 87 8.84 -0.66 -17.12
N VAL A 88 9.27 -0.23 -18.31
CA VAL A 88 10.66 0.17 -18.56
C VAL A 88 11.01 1.44 -17.79
N CYS A 89 10.17 2.48 -17.86
CA CYS A 89 10.35 3.72 -17.10
C CYS A 89 10.45 3.44 -15.59
N ARG A 90 9.57 2.60 -15.05
CA ARG A 90 9.58 2.20 -13.65
C ARG A 90 10.88 1.52 -13.23
N ARG A 91 11.40 0.61 -14.06
CA ARG A 91 12.68 -0.10 -13.78
C ARG A 91 13.87 0.85 -13.79
N LYS A 92 13.98 1.73 -14.82
CA LYS A 92 15.05 2.73 -14.89
C LYS A 92 15.02 3.66 -13.68
N LEU A 93 13.84 4.12 -13.31
CA LEU A 93 13.66 5.00 -12.15
C LEU A 93 14.00 4.28 -10.84
N ALA A 94 13.59 3.01 -10.68
CA ALA A 94 13.90 2.23 -9.49
C ALA A 94 15.42 2.03 -9.32
N GLN A 95 16.14 1.74 -10.41
CA GLN A 95 17.60 1.62 -10.39
C GLN A 95 18.24 2.94 -9.98
N ALA A 96 17.86 4.06 -10.61
CA ALA A 96 18.42 5.37 -10.29
C ALA A 96 18.15 5.80 -8.82
N ILE A 97 16.99 5.43 -8.29
CA ILE A 97 16.66 5.65 -6.87
C ILE A 97 17.58 4.82 -5.97
N ALA A 98 17.79 3.53 -6.29
CA ALA A 98 18.66 2.65 -5.51
C ALA A 98 20.11 3.16 -5.51
N ASP A 99 20.62 3.53 -6.67
CA ASP A 99 21.98 4.08 -6.81
C ASP A 99 22.14 5.36 -5.97
N CYS A 100 21.19 6.30 -6.12
CA CYS A 100 21.19 7.55 -5.36
C CYS A 100 21.11 7.33 -3.84
N LYS A 101 20.31 6.40 -3.37
CA LYS A 101 20.19 6.07 -1.94
C LYS A 101 21.48 5.48 -1.36
N ASN A 102 22.17 4.65 -2.14
CA ASN A 102 23.42 4.02 -1.72
C ASN A 102 24.59 5.03 -1.64
N GLU A 103 24.57 6.07 -2.46
CA GLU A 103 25.58 7.13 -2.47
C GLU A 103 25.41 8.13 -1.32
N MET A 104 24.22 8.19 -0.69
CA MET A 104 23.94 9.13 0.39
C MET A 104 24.69 8.75 1.68
N GLN A 105 25.15 9.78 2.38
CA GLN A 105 25.76 9.67 3.72
C GLN A 105 25.02 10.63 4.66
N ILE A 106 24.20 10.07 5.56
CA ILE A 106 23.33 10.83 6.45
C ILE A 106 23.82 10.73 7.89
N GLY A 107 23.91 11.87 8.55
CA GLY A 107 24.35 12.00 9.94
C GLY A 107 25.85 11.73 10.13
N GLU A 108 26.30 11.83 11.37
CA GLU A 108 27.70 11.63 11.75
C GLU A 108 28.20 10.21 11.47
N GLN A 109 27.31 9.23 11.56
CA GLN A 109 27.60 7.81 11.31
C GLN A 109 27.61 7.43 9.83
N LYS A 110 27.32 8.39 8.94
CA LYS A 110 27.32 8.22 7.48
C LYS A 110 26.41 7.08 7.01
N PHE A 111 25.21 7.01 7.55
CA PHE A 111 24.22 6.04 7.10
C PHE A 111 23.84 6.24 5.64
N SER A 112 23.62 5.14 4.91
CA SER A 112 22.86 5.19 3.65
C SER A 112 21.43 5.65 3.93
N TYR A 113 20.72 6.12 2.91
CA TYR A 113 19.34 6.59 3.08
C TYR A 113 18.42 5.57 3.77
N ASP A 114 18.44 4.33 3.31
CA ASP A 114 17.58 3.28 3.87
C ASP A 114 17.99 2.89 5.31
N ALA A 115 19.29 2.86 5.62
CA ALA A 115 19.77 2.62 6.97
C ALA A 115 19.35 3.74 7.92
N ALA A 116 19.44 5.00 7.49
CA ALA A 116 18.99 6.14 8.29
C ALA A 116 17.47 6.10 8.57
N VAL A 117 16.66 5.71 7.58
CA VAL A 117 15.20 5.55 7.75
C VAL A 117 14.88 4.43 8.74
N ILE A 118 15.56 3.27 8.63
CA ILE A 118 15.38 2.15 9.57
C ILE A 118 15.74 2.61 10.98
N TYR A 119 16.89 3.24 11.16
CA TYR A 119 17.34 3.73 12.47
C TYR A 119 16.36 4.78 13.05
N ALA A 120 15.84 5.70 12.25
CA ALA A 120 14.83 6.64 12.72
C ALA A 120 13.52 5.95 13.16
N ASN A 121 13.14 4.85 12.50
CA ASN A 121 11.97 4.06 12.90
C ASN A 121 12.21 3.29 14.21
N ASP A 122 13.41 2.73 14.41
CA ASP A 122 13.79 2.05 15.66
C ASP A 122 13.80 3.05 16.84
N LEU A 123 14.29 4.27 16.61
CA LEU A 123 14.22 5.33 17.62
C LEU A 123 12.77 5.70 17.97
N ARG A 124 11.87 5.79 16.99
CA ARG A 124 10.44 6.05 17.24
C ARG A 124 9.78 4.91 18.03
N ALA A 125 10.11 3.66 17.71
CA ALA A 125 9.64 2.51 18.49
C ALA A 125 10.14 2.57 19.93
N THR A 126 11.40 2.95 20.13
CA THR A 126 12.00 3.14 21.45
C THR A 126 11.30 4.27 22.23
N LEU A 127 10.96 5.39 21.56
CA LEU A 127 10.20 6.49 22.18
C LEU A 127 8.86 6.02 22.73
N THR A 128 8.16 5.13 22.02
CA THR A 128 6.87 4.59 22.49
C THR A 128 7.05 3.83 23.82
N ILE A 129 8.16 3.10 23.99
CA ILE A 129 8.46 2.41 25.26
C ILE A 129 8.70 3.41 26.39
N TYR A 130 9.53 4.43 26.13
CA TYR A 130 9.80 5.46 27.15
C TYR A 130 8.56 6.30 27.47
N GLU A 131 7.68 6.55 26.52
CA GLU A 131 6.40 7.23 26.74
C GLU A 131 5.53 6.49 27.76
N VAL A 132 5.46 5.17 27.66
CA VAL A 132 4.77 4.33 28.67
C VAL A 132 5.42 4.47 30.04
N LEU A 133 6.77 4.43 30.12
CA LEU A 133 7.49 4.55 31.39
C LEU A 133 7.30 5.96 32.02
N VAL A 134 7.29 7.00 31.22
CA VAL A 134 7.04 8.40 31.68
C VAL A 134 5.60 8.56 32.17
N SER A 135 4.65 7.81 31.63
CA SER A 135 3.23 7.89 32.02
C SER A 135 2.90 7.12 33.30
N LEU A 136 3.84 6.34 33.85
CA LEU A 136 3.62 5.59 35.10
C LEU A 136 3.26 6.54 36.25
N LYS A 137 2.20 6.18 36.96
CA LYS A 137 1.69 6.90 38.14
C LYS A 137 1.42 5.91 39.27
N GLU A 138 1.35 6.45 40.47
CA GLU A 138 0.82 5.70 41.60
C GLU A 138 -0.68 5.45 41.36
N GLU A 139 -1.10 4.18 41.41
CA GLU A 139 -2.48 3.74 41.29
C GLU A 139 -2.88 2.93 42.50
N GLU A 140 -4.03 3.21 43.03
CA GLU A 140 -4.65 2.49 44.12
C GLU A 140 -5.90 1.79 43.61
N ARG A 141 -5.99 0.47 43.85
CA ARG A 141 -7.16 -0.33 43.46
C ARG A 141 -7.66 -1.08 44.69
N ASN A 142 -8.94 -0.93 44.97
CA ASN A 142 -9.61 -1.62 46.02
C ASN A 142 -10.42 -2.81 45.46
N SER A 143 -10.19 -4.00 45.99
CA SER A 143 -10.99 -5.17 45.69
C SER A 143 -11.64 -5.73 47.00
N VAL A 144 -12.93 -6.02 46.93
CA VAL A 144 -13.65 -6.68 48.04
C VAL A 144 -13.63 -8.17 47.79
N ASN A 145 -13.11 -8.92 48.78
CA ASN A 145 -13.08 -10.35 48.76
C ASN A 145 -13.92 -10.90 49.92
N GLU A 146 -14.64 -11.96 49.65
CA GLU A 146 -15.46 -12.68 50.64
C GLU A 146 -14.73 -13.96 51.04
N ILE A 147 -14.52 -14.14 52.35
CA ILE A 147 -14.02 -15.41 52.90
C ILE A 147 -15.15 -16.08 53.63
N THR A 148 -15.44 -17.31 53.22
CA THR A 148 -16.45 -18.15 53.88
C THR A 148 -15.76 -19.12 54.80
N PHE A 149 -16.05 -19.03 56.08
CA PHE A 149 -15.59 -19.97 57.11
C PHE A 149 -16.72 -20.97 57.40
N SER A 150 -16.37 -22.24 57.59
CA SER A 150 -17.30 -23.25 58.06
C SER A 150 -16.82 -23.68 59.44
N SER A 151 -17.64 -23.37 60.47
CA SER A 151 -17.45 -23.84 61.82
C SER A 151 -18.81 -24.34 62.33
N ASN A 152 -18.87 -25.59 62.83
CA ASN A 152 -20.07 -26.17 63.41
C ASN A 152 -21.36 -26.07 62.58
N ASN A 153 -21.30 -26.36 61.27
CA ASN A 153 -22.45 -26.29 60.35
C ASN A 153 -22.99 -24.86 60.06
N GLU A 154 -22.39 -23.81 60.57
CA GLU A 154 -22.72 -22.44 60.23
C GLU A 154 -21.71 -21.89 59.24
N LYS A 155 -22.18 -21.32 58.13
CA LYS A 155 -21.37 -20.56 57.19
C LYS A 155 -21.32 -19.14 57.69
N LEU A 156 -20.13 -18.73 58.15
CA LEU A 156 -19.83 -17.33 58.43
C LEU A 156 -19.07 -16.73 57.23
N SER A 157 -19.59 -15.66 56.66
CA SER A 157 -18.89 -14.89 55.64
C SER A 157 -18.35 -13.60 56.24
N ALA A 158 -17.08 -13.31 55.91
CA ALA A 158 -16.47 -12.04 56.25
C ALA A 158 -15.95 -11.37 54.95
N GLU A 159 -16.37 -10.14 54.73
CA GLU A 159 -15.83 -9.29 53.66
C GLU A 159 -14.57 -8.60 54.16
N TYR A 160 -13.52 -8.62 53.32
CA TYR A 160 -12.37 -7.81 53.56
C TYR A 160 -11.96 -7.07 52.27
N THR A 161 -11.53 -5.84 52.44
CA THR A 161 -11.06 -5.01 51.34
C THR A 161 -9.56 -5.13 51.22
N VAL A 162 -9.10 -5.51 50.04
CA VAL A 162 -7.67 -5.48 49.71
C VAL A 162 -7.38 -4.22 48.88
N THR A 163 -6.58 -3.34 49.46
CA THR A 163 -6.07 -2.16 48.73
C THR A 163 -4.71 -2.53 48.11
N THR A 164 -4.67 -2.60 46.80
CA THR A 164 -3.42 -2.79 46.06
C THR A 164 -2.91 -1.44 45.58
N VAL A 165 -1.74 -1.04 46.10
CA VAL A 165 -1.06 0.19 45.68
C VAL A 165 0.06 -0.19 44.72
N THR A 166 -0.04 0.28 43.49
CA THR A 166 1.01 0.11 42.45
C THR A 166 1.71 1.45 42.29
N LYS A 167 3.02 1.51 42.50
CA LYS A 167 3.81 2.71 42.31
C LYS A 167 5.07 2.42 41.49
N PRO A 168 5.50 3.40 40.66
CA PRO A 168 6.77 3.31 39.96
C PRO A 168 7.93 3.12 40.96
N LEU A 169 8.96 2.36 40.55
CA LEU A 169 10.17 2.30 41.31
C LEU A 169 10.85 3.68 41.37
N PRO A 170 11.53 4.02 42.48
CA PRO A 170 12.17 5.32 42.60
C PRO A 170 13.15 5.62 41.46
N GLY A 171 13.07 6.79 40.88
CA GLY A 171 13.95 7.27 39.82
C GLY A 171 13.62 6.75 38.39
N VAL A 172 12.70 5.79 38.24
CA VAL A 172 12.38 5.23 36.89
C VAL A 172 11.76 6.28 35.97
N VAL A 173 10.81 7.06 36.48
CA VAL A 173 10.12 8.08 35.71
C VAL A 173 11.05 9.22 35.30
N GLU A 174 11.93 9.66 36.19
CA GLU A 174 12.90 10.72 35.95
C GLU A 174 13.93 10.32 34.90
N VAL A 175 14.49 9.11 35.03
CA VAL A 175 15.45 8.56 34.04
C VAL A 175 14.76 8.37 32.70
N ALA A 176 13.54 7.80 32.68
CA ALA A 176 12.78 7.60 31.46
C ALA A 176 12.48 8.95 30.77
N LYS A 177 12.14 9.99 31.54
CA LYS A 177 11.86 11.33 30.99
C LYS A 177 13.09 11.98 30.38
N ALA A 178 14.25 11.84 31.02
CA ALA A 178 15.52 12.37 30.50
C ALA A 178 15.90 11.68 29.18
N GLU A 179 15.82 10.34 29.10
CA GLU A 179 16.13 9.58 27.90
C GLU A 179 15.08 9.83 26.80
N TYR A 180 13.79 9.90 27.13
CA TYR A 180 12.73 10.26 26.19
C TYR A 180 13.03 11.58 25.48
N ASN A 181 13.37 12.63 26.25
CA ASN A 181 13.67 13.93 25.69
C ASN A 181 14.91 13.90 24.79
N ARG A 182 15.96 13.19 25.20
CA ARG A 182 17.19 13.02 24.42
C ARG A 182 16.94 12.32 23.09
N ILE A 183 16.25 11.17 23.14
CA ILE A 183 15.94 10.38 21.94
C ILE A 183 15.00 11.15 21.03
N ARG A 184 14.01 11.86 21.57
CA ARG A 184 13.06 12.66 20.80
C ARG A 184 13.75 13.77 20.00
N ALA A 185 14.66 14.51 20.64
CA ALA A 185 15.43 15.56 19.96
C ALA A 185 16.28 14.94 18.83
N TYR A 186 17.03 13.88 19.13
CA TYR A 186 17.86 13.22 18.11
C TYR A 186 17.04 12.64 16.96
N THR A 187 15.85 12.09 17.22
CA THR A 187 14.96 11.55 16.18
C THR A 187 14.43 12.66 15.28
N ALA A 188 14.15 13.85 15.82
CA ALA A 188 13.75 15.01 15.04
C ALA A 188 14.89 15.47 14.12
N ASP A 189 16.09 15.65 14.67
CA ASP A 189 17.28 16.07 13.91
C ASP A 189 17.61 15.07 12.78
N LEU A 190 17.56 13.76 13.08
CA LEU A 190 17.79 12.72 12.08
C LEU A 190 16.72 12.74 10.97
N SER A 191 15.46 13.00 11.32
CA SER A 191 14.36 13.10 10.34
C SER A 191 14.57 14.29 9.41
N ASP A 192 15.01 15.43 9.93
CA ASP A 192 15.32 16.62 9.16
C ASP A 192 16.53 16.39 8.22
N MET A 193 17.57 15.68 8.70
CA MET A 193 18.71 15.30 7.86
C MET A 193 18.30 14.37 6.72
N ILE A 194 17.42 13.39 6.97
CA ILE A 194 16.89 12.48 5.94
C ILE A 194 16.10 13.26 4.89
N GLU A 195 15.23 14.18 5.31
CA GLU A 195 14.45 15.01 4.38
C GLU A 195 15.36 15.93 3.56
N ALA A 196 16.31 16.60 4.19
CA ALA A 196 17.27 17.47 3.52
C ALA A 196 18.11 16.70 2.49
N ALA A 197 18.60 15.50 2.83
CA ALA A 197 19.34 14.63 1.94
C ALA A 197 18.48 14.23 0.72
N ALA A 198 17.20 13.88 0.91
CA ALA A 198 16.29 13.54 -0.18
C ALA A 198 16.00 14.73 -1.11
N LEU A 199 15.93 15.95 -0.58
CA LEU A 199 15.71 17.17 -1.36
C LEU A 199 16.94 17.60 -2.14
N MET A 200 18.15 17.46 -1.55
CA MET A 200 19.42 17.85 -2.16
C MET A 200 19.97 16.82 -3.14
N SER A 201 19.45 15.60 -3.10
CA SER A 201 19.89 14.50 -3.96
C SER A 201 19.69 14.82 -5.45
N ARG A 202 20.55 14.24 -6.30
CA ARG A 202 20.45 14.34 -7.75
C ARG A 202 20.49 12.96 -8.37
N LEU A 203 19.35 12.53 -8.91
CA LEU A 203 19.28 11.30 -9.71
C LEU A 203 19.83 11.54 -11.11
N ASN A 204 20.28 10.45 -11.74
CA ASN A 204 20.70 10.47 -13.13
C ASN A 204 19.56 11.05 -14.01
N PRO A 205 19.80 12.12 -14.80
CA PRO A 205 18.78 12.74 -15.65
C PRO A 205 18.16 11.78 -16.66
N ALA A 206 18.90 10.77 -17.12
CA ALA A 206 18.40 9.76 -18.06
C ALA A 206 17.30 8.84 -17.49
N ALA A 207 17.10 8.85 -16.16
CA ALA A 207 16.03 8.11 -15.51
C ALA A 207 14.74 8.93 -15.32
N GLU A 208 14.75 10.23 -15.64
CA GLU A 208 13.56 11.07 -15.53
C GLU A 208 12.56 10.70 -16.63
N PRO A 209 11.31 10.35 -16.27
CA PRO A 209 10.28 10.05 -17.26
C PRO A 209 10.00 11.26 -18.16
N ALA A 210 9.75 11.01 -19.45
CA ALA A 210 9.51 12.06 -20.45
C ALA A 210 8.12 12.72 -20.34
N PHE A 211 7.33 12.39 -19.33
CA PHE A 211 5.99 12.92 -19.10
C PHE A 211 5.88 13.57 -17.71
N PRO A 212 4.92 14.50 -17.51
CA PRO A 212 4.74 15.17 -16.22
C PRO A 212 4.20 14.22 -15.13
N ILE A 213 4.50 14.51 -13.87
CA ILE A 213 4.02 13.73 -12.70
C ILE A 213 2.48 13.67 -12.65
N THR A 214 1.81 14.71 -13.14
CA THR A 214 0.34 14.82 -13.20
C THR A 214 -0.30 14.08 -14.37
N ALA A 215 0.52 13.40 -15.21
CA ALA A 215 -0.01 12.63 -16.33
C ALA A 215 -0.94 11.50 -15.81
N ASN A 216 -2.03 11.31 -16.51
CA ASN A 216 -2.97 10.20 -16.37
C ASN A 216 -2.88 9.29 -17.61
N LEU A 217 -3.68 8.24 -17.64
CA LEU A 217 -3.70 7.30 -18.76
C LEU A 217 -4.07 7.98 -20.09
N ASP A 218 -5.05 8.91 -20.09
CA ASP A 218 -5.46 9.65 -21.28
C ASP A 218 -4.32 10.47 -21.86
N TYR A 219 -3.56 11.15 -21.00
CA TYR A 219 -2.40 11.93 -21.42
C TYR A 219 -1.35 11.03 -22.07
N ILE A 220 -0.99 9.91 -21.43
CA ILE A 220 0.00 8.97 -21.96
C ILE A 220 -0.49 8.37 -23.27
N TYR A 221 -1.77 8.00 -23.37
CA TYR A 221 -2.34 7.42 -24.57
C TYR A 221 -2.33 8.40 -25.75
N GLY A 222 -2.67 9.68 -25.51
CA GLY A 222 -2.69 10.73 -26.53
C GLY A 222 -1.30 11.09 -27.06
N HIS A 223 -0.26 11.07 -26.19
CA HIS A 223 1.11 11.51 -26.56
C HIS A 223 2.09 10.34 -26.71
N PHE A 224 1.59 9.09 -26.80
CA PHE A 224 2.45 7.90 -26.72
C PHE A 224 3.55 7.85 -27.78
N GLU A 225 3.26 8.23 -29.01
CA GLU A 225 4.26 8.23 -30.10
C GLU A 225 5.39 9.23 -29.87
N GLU A 226 5.05 10.41 -29.33
CA GLU A 226 6.04 11.41 -28.95
C GLU A 226 6.91 10.97 -27.77
N LEU A 227 6.31 10.22 -26.82
CA LEU A 227 7.01 9.70 -25.65
C LEU A 227 7.99 8.58 -26.00
N GLN A 228 7.71 7.80 -27.05
CA GLN A 228 8.60 6.74 -27.51
C GLN A 228 9.84 7.28 -28.28
N SER A 229 9.73 8.48 -28.85
CA SER A 229 10.80 9.09 -29.65
C SER A 229 11.85 9.82 -28.79
N LYS A 230 11.59 9.99 -27.49
CA LYS A 230 12.48 10.62 -26.51
C LYS A 230 13.19 9.58 -25.65
#